data_5a0eb6c2deec392d366242d1333218ee
#
_entry.id   5a0eb6c2deec392d366242d1333218ee
#
_cell.length_a   1.000
_cell.length_b   1.000
_cell.length_c   1.000
_cell.angle_alpha   90.00
_cell.angle_beta   90.00
_cell.angle_gamma   90.00
#
_symmetry.space_group_name_H-M   'P 1'
#
loop_
_entity.id
_entity.type
_entity.pdbx_description
1 polymer ?
#
loop_
_entity_poly.entity_id
_entity_poly.type
_entity_poly.pdbx_seq_one_letter_code
_entity_poly.pdbx_strand_id
1 'polypeptide(L)'
;LVLKRLAFFLLMLVAVPALAGGEKRMKEAWLALKEYDFFKARKLSYRSLDQQPALASTVLAAVYLRNNNPFYHPDSAYRYARMARIAWGNTSSSSIKKWLKWGMDTAFHKRLNLGVDSLFYALAKKQNSLEAISQYLLKFPTSLQLPLAVEWRNELAFQEAILVGNSAAFSRFLGTYPLAMQAALARAKREEAWFREASAQPGAKAWKDFLNAHPGSPFAQQAEDSLFGRSTSTQALLEYVNFVRNHPSNRNANKAWQKIYELEARENTPNFFVRFKSKYPDYPFAQQVERETTLSNRLFLEARRDGKWGFVDDNGLWQVKPMFEWVDGFSEDLSAVGKDGKAGYISKTGIERIGFLFDEAEAFHEGRAVVRINNEWGIIDRAGAWILKPTYSEINDFAEGMATYKDKGKMGYLNRNGQVAIPAQFDQASDFKDGIAVAEINGKSGLLLPSGSWRLEPRYEWIDDFFHGLARCQVGEFQGLIRANGSELLPAEFEQI
;
A
#
# COMPACT_ATOMS: atom_id res chain seq x y z
N LEU A 1 -20.99 2.63 93.57
CA LEU A 1 -21.99 3.04 92.57
C LEU A 1 -22.37 4.53 92.64
N VAL A 2 -22.38 5.09 93.87
CA VAL A 2 -22.79 6.50 94.13
C VAL A 2 -21.69 7.49 93.65
N LEU A 3 -20.40 7.18 93.82
CA LEU A 3 -19.29 8.05 93.40
C LEU A 3 -19.13 8.15 91.84
N LYS A 4 -19.50 7.15 91.08
CA LYS A 4 -19.47 7.20 89.62
C LYS A 4 -20.59 8.06 89.04
N ARG A 5 -21.73 8.20 89.74
CA ARG A 5 -22.86 9.06 89.29
C ARG A 5 -22.59 10.55 89.52
N LEU A 6 -21.87 10.91 90.60
CA LEU A 6 -21.51 12.30 90.86
C LEU A 6 -20.43 12.83 89.90
N ALA A 7 -19.45 11.97 89.47
CA ALA A 7 -18.46 12.37 88.50
C ALA A 7 -19.05 12.61 87.08
N PHE A 8 -20.10 11.84 86.74
CA PHE A 8 -20.81 12.01 85.48
C PHE A 8 -21.66 13.28 85.44
N PHE A 9 -22.25 13.67 86.60
CA PHE A 9 -23.03 14.92 86.63
C PHE A 9 -22.15 16.17 86.74
N LEU A 10 -20.95 16.11 87.35
CA LEU A 10 -20.02 17.22 87.34
C LEU A 10 -19.36 17.44 85.96
N LEU A 11 -19.11 16.36 85.16
CA LEU A 11 -18.62 16.49 83.80
C LEU A 11 -19.70 17.05 82.85
N MET A 12 -21.00 16.79 83.11
CA MET A 12 -22.06 17.42 82.29
C MET A 12 -22.29 18.90 82.60
N LEU A 13 -22.08 19.35 83.87
CA LEU A 13 -22.25 20.75 84.26
C LEU A 13 -21.10 21.68 83.78
N VAL A 14 -19.90 21.16 83.55
CA VAL A 14 -18.78 21.93 83.00
C VAL A 14 -18.79 21.98 81.46
N ALA A 15 -19.41 20.99 80.83
CA ALA A 15 -19.47 20.93 79.33
C ALA A 15 -20.52 21.88 78.72
N VAL A 16 -21.63 22.19 79.49
CA VAL A 16 -22.72 23.03 78.94
C VAL A 16 -22.33 24.50 78.73
N PRO A 17 -21.59 25.20 79.64
CA PRO A 17 -21.16 26.57 79.32
C PRO A 17 -20.07 26.68 78.24
N ALA A 18 -19.22 25.68 78.10
CA ALA A 18 -18.20 25.65 77.06
C ALA A 18 -18.82 25.52 75.68
N LEU A 19 -19.87 24.68 75.54
CA LEU A 19 -20.62 24.54 74.26
C LEU A 19 -21.41 25.83 73.91
N ALA A 20 -22.01 26.51 74.88
CA ALA A 20 -22.73 27.76 74.67
C ALA A 20 -21.80 28.92 74.22
N GLY A 21 -20.58 28.96 74.70
CA GLY A 21 -19.58 29.96 74.32
C GLY A 21 -19.05 29.75 72.90
N GLY A 22 -18.96 28.49 72.44
CA GLY A 22 -18.51 28.15 71.06
C GLY A 22 -19.55 28.56 70.06
N GLU A 23 -20.81 28.35 70.33
CA GLU A 23 -21.88 28.69 69.37
C GLU A 23 -22.06 30.22 69.17
N LYS A 24 -21.95 31.00 70.30
CA LYS A 24 -21.99 32.46 70.21
C LYS A 24 -20.85 33.01 69.40
N ARG A 25 -19.63 32.51 69.55
CA ARG A 25 -18.48 32.86 68.74
C ARG A 25 -18.69 32.55 67.27
N MET A 26 -19.30 31.41 66.97
CA MET A 26 -19.59 31.03 65.54
C MET A 26 -20.66 31.92 64.92
N LYS A 27 -21.66 32.38 65.65
CA LYS A 27 -22.62 33.39 65.19
C LYS A 27 -21.92 34.70 64.81
N GLU A 28 -20.99 35.15 65.69
CA GLU A 28 -20.17 36.34 65.40
C GLU A 28 -19.22 36.12 64.15
N ALA A 29 -18.59 34.94 64.00
CA ALA A 29 -17.78 34.61 62.84
C ALA A 29 -18.60 34.61 61.56
N TRP A 30 -19.84 34.10 61.60
CA TRP A 30 -20.75 34.10 60.48
C TRP A 30 -21.18 35.53 60.06
N LEU A 31 -21.48 36.39 61.04
CA LEU A 31 -21.81 37.80 60.77
C LEU A 31 -20.61 38.55 60.17
N ALA A 32 -19.42 38.36 60.74
CA ALA A 32 -18.19 38.90 60.22
C ALA A 32 -17.92 38.47 58.76
N LEU A 33 -18.21 37.21 58.43
CA LEU A 33 -18.09 36.69 57.04
C LEU A 33 -19.08 37.42 56.11
N LYS A 34 -20.30 37.74 56.57
CA LYS A 34 -21.31 38.50 55.80
C LYS A 34 -20.89 39.96 55.57
N GLU A 35 -20.23 40.55 56.55
CA GLU A 35 -19.73 41.93 56.55
C GLU A 35 -18.33 42.04 55.89
N TYR A 36 -17.82 40.93 55.27
CA TYR A 36 -16.51 40.86 54.63
C TYR A 36 -15.31 41.07 55.59
N ASP A 37 -15.49 41.00 56.93
CA ASP A 37 -14.41 40.98 57.89
C ASP A 37 -13.80 39.56 57.97
N PHE A 38 -13.01 39.25 56.97
CA PHE A 38 -12.39 37.92 56.82
C PHE A 38 -11.36 37.62 57.93
N PHE A 39 -10.73 38.64 58.53
CA PHE A 39 -9.76 38.47 59.65
C PHE A 39 -10.48 37.96 60.88
N LYS A 40 -11.59 38.64 61.28
CA LYS A 40 -12.42 38.26 62.41
C LYS A 40 -13.09 36.91 62.19
N ALA A 41 -13.70 36.69 61.04
CA ALA A 41 -14.35 35.44 60.67
C ALA A 41 -13.38 34.26 60.77
N ARG A 42 -12.18 34.37 60.23
CA ARG A 42 -11.13 33.35 60.26
C ARG A 42 -10.64 33.10 61.69
N LYS A 43 -10.32 34.16 62.47
CA LYS A 43 -9.80 34.06 63.85
C LYS A 43 -10.81 33.35 64.80
N LEU A 44 -12.06 33.74 64.71
CA LEU A 44 -13.11 33.14 65.54
C LEU A 44 -13.40 31.70 65.17
N SER A 45 -13.39 31.38 63.89
CA SER A 45 -13.58 30.00 63.42
C SER A 45 -12.48 29.05 63.85
N TYR A 46 -11.20 29.45 63.75
CA TYR A 46 -10.09 28.64 64.28
C TYR A 46 -10.20 28.34 65.73
N ARG A 47 -10.61 29.35 66.56
CA ARG A 47 -10.79 29.17 67.98
C ARG A 47 -11.97 28.28 68.39
N SER A 48 -12.86 28.01 67.40
CA SER A 48 -14.06 27.22 67.67
C SER A 48 -14.04 25.88 66.87
N LEU A 49 -12.92 25.54 66.23
CA LEU A 49 -12.87 24.40 65.31
C LEU A 49 -13.12 23.07 65.99
N ASP A 50 -12.59 22.87 67.20
CA ASP A 50 -12.76 21.64 67.98
C ASP A 50 -14.16 21.57 68.61
N GLN A 51 -14.73 22.71 69.01
CA GLN A 51 -16.04 22.77 69.73
C GLN A 51 -17.23 22.78 68.73
N GLN A 52 -17.05 23.37 67.57
CA GLN A 52 -18.11 23.56 66.61
C GLN A 52 -17.56 23.26 65.19
N PRO A 53 -17.13 22.03 64.95
CA PRO A 53 -16.40 21.67 63.69
C PRO A 53 -17.23 21.93 62.41
N ALA A 54 -18.56 21.69 62.48
CA ALA A 54 -19.44 21.90 61.33
C ALA A 54 -19.52 23.37 60.90
N LEU A 55 -19.78 24.28 61.85
CA LEU A 55 -19.88 25.72 61.61
C LEU A 55 -18.52 26.32 61.28
N ALA A 56 -17.50 26.01 62.09
CA ALA A 56 -16.18 26.58 61.94
C ALA A 56 -15.54 26.20 60.57
N SER A 57 -15.64 24.91 60.20
CA SER A 57 -15.15 24.49 58.89
C SER A 57 -15.93 25.12 57.72
N THR A 58 -17.26 25.31 57.88
CA THR A 58 -18.07 25.98 56.84
C THR A 58 -17.62 27.43 56.64
N VAL A 59 -17.41 28.19 57.73
CA VAL A 59 -16.96 29.58 57.65
C VAL A 59 -15.52 29.66 57.09
N LEU A 60 -14.60 28.79 57.55
CA LEU A 60 -13.24 28.72 57.04
C LEU A 60 -13.23 28.39 55.52
N ALA A 61 -14.03 27.42 55.11
CA ALA A 61 -14.13 27.10 53.70
C ALA A 61 -14.60 28.31 52.85
N ALA A 62 -15.60 29.05 53.37
CA ALA A 62 -16.11 30.26 52.70
C ALA A 62 -15.08 31.39 52.68
N VAL A 63 -14.28 31.58 53.74
CA VAL A 63 -13.16 32.56 53.75
C VAL A 63 -12.12 32.19 52.70
N TYR A 64 -11.66 30.94 52.68
CA TYR A 64 -10.61 30.50 51.77
C TYR A 64 -11.09 30.37 50.30
N LEU A 65 -12.38 30.23 50.05
CA LEU A 65 -12.96 30.15 48.72
C LEU A 65 -13.00 31.48 47.97
N ARG A 66 -13.20 32.59 48.72
CA ARG A 66 -13.39 33.92 48.13
C ARG A 66 -12.07 34.54 47.69
N ASN A 67 -11.92 34.90 46.42
CA ASN A 67 -10.68 35.44 45.82
C ASN A 67 -10.48 36.94 46.10
N ASN A 68 -11.45 37.61 46.75
CA ASN A 68 -11.40 39.05 47.06
C ASN A 68 -10.86 39.30 48.52
N ASN A 69 -10.08 38.39 49.06
CA ASN A 69 -9.48 38.54 50.40
C ASN A 69 -8.07 37.94 50.47
N PRO A 70 -7.23 38.39 51.45
CA PRO A 70 -5.84 37.97 51.52
C PRO A 70 -5.63 36.49 51.91
N PHE A 71 -6.69 35.81 52.32
CA PHE A 71 -6.66 34.41 52.75
C PHE A 71 -7.08 33.43 51.66
N TYR A 72 -7.33 33.92 50.41
CA TYR A 72 -7.72 33.04 49.30
C TYR A 72 -6.73 31.88 49.16
N HIS A 73 -7.21 30.65 49.30
CA HIS A 73 -6.38 29.47 49.22
C HIS A 73 -7.22 28.25 48.83
N PRO A 74 -7.24 27.82 47.56
CA PRO A 74 -8.09 26.74 47.07
C PRO A 74 -8.00 25.45 47.90
N ASP A 75 -6.79 24.95 48.17
CA ASP A 75 -6.64 23.69 48.92
C ASP A 75 -7.14 23.79 50.38
N SER A 76 -7.00 24.96 51.02
CA SER A 76 -7.63 25.19 52.32
C SER A 76 -9.16 25.25 52.24
N ALA A 77 -9.71 25.89 51.19
CA ALA A 77 -11.16 25.87 50.95
C ALA A 77 -11.67 24.46 50.76
N TYR A 78 -11.00 23.63 49.99
CA TYR A 78 -11.34 22.21 49.82
C TYR A 78 -11.24 21.42 51.11
N ARG A 79 -10.14 21.54 51.86
CA ARG A 79 -9.93 20.85 53.11
C ARG A 79 -11.06 21.16 54.10
N TYR A 80 -11.37 22.43 54.28
CA TYR A 80 -12.42 22.83 55.23
C TYR A 80 -13.83 22.52 54.72
N ALA A 81 -14.10 22.59 53.43
CA ALA A 81 -15.37 22.15 52.86
C ALA A 81 -15.62 20.65 53.05
N ARG A 82 -14.56 19.82 52.94
CA ARG A 82 -14.61 18.37 53.21
C ARG A 82 -14.85 18.12 54.69
N MET A 83 -14.15 18.83 55.61
CA MET A 83 -14.38 18.75 57.04
C MET A 83 -15.81 19.17 57.42
N ALA A 84 -16.30 20.27 56.84
CA ALA A 84 -17.65 20.74 57.01
C ALA A 84 -18.68 19.67 56.61
N ARG A 85 -18.52 19.06 55.41
CA ARG A 85 -19.45 18.03 54.91
C ARG A 85 -19.56 16.84 55.84
N ILE A 86 -18.44 16.36 56.39
CA ILE A 86 -18.42 15.25 57.36
C ILE A 86 -19.09 15.68 58.66
N ALA A 87 -18.75 16.85 59.20
CA ALA A 87 -19.28 17.35 60.46
C ALA A 87 -20.78 17.69 60.39
N TRP A 88 -21.28 18.22 59.26
CA TRP A 88 -22.71 18.45 59.02
C TRP A 88 -23.51 17.13 58.99
N GLY A 89 -22.98 16.05 58.42
CA GLY A 89 -23.59 14.73 58.43
C GLY A 89 -23.80 14.16 59.81
N ASN A 90 -22.96 14.57 60.80
CA ASN A 90 -23.01 14.14 62.19
C ASN A 90 -23.75 15.14 63.13
N THR A 91 -24.32 16.21 62.57
CA THR A 91 -24.97 17.27 63.34
C THR A 91 -26.45 16.97 63.55
N SER A 92 -26.92 17.20 64.80
CA SER A 92 -28.35 17.00 65.16
C SER A 92 -29.28 17.94 64.38
N SER A 93 -30.46 17.46 64.02
CA SER A 93 -31.48 18.24 63.35
C SER A 93 -31.91 19.49 64.17
N SER A 94 -31.81 19.44 65.54
CA SER A 94 -32.10 20.59 66.40
C SER A 94 -31.06 21.70 66.23
N SER A 95 -29.77 21.34 66.14
CA SER A 95 -28.69 22.29 65.90
C SER A 95 -28.83 22.95 64.54
N ILE A 96 -29.13 22.17 63.49
CA ILE A 96 -29.36 22.68 62.15
C ILE A 96 -30.53 23.69 62.09
N LYS A 97 -31.67 23.37 62.78
CA LYS A 97 -32.83 24.28 62.90
C LYS A 97 -32.47 25.61 63.54
N LYS A 98 -31.57 25.60 64.53
CA LYS A 98 -31.08 26.78 65.19
C LYS A 98 -30.20 27.64 64.26
N TRP A 99 -29.31 27.01 63.50
CA TRP A 99 -28.41 27.72 62.58
C TRP A 99 -29.13 28.31 61.39
N LEU A 100 -30.27 27.72 60.97
CA LEU A 100 -31.19 28.30 59.99
C LEU A 100 -31.57 29.75 60.33
N LYS A 101 -31.81 30.07 61.56
CA LYS A 101 -32.13 31.44 62.03
C LYS A 101 -31.01 32.45 61.75
N TRP A 102 -29.78 32.01 61.52
CA TRP A 102 -28.66 32.87 61.22
C TRP A 102 -28.45 32.97 59.67
N GLY A 103 -29.23 32.19 58.92
CA GLY A 103 -29.08 32.08 57.47
C GLY A 103 -27.92 31.12 57.05
N MET A 104 -27.48 30.28 57.98
CA MET A 104 -26.55 29.20 57.72
C MET A 104 -27.37 27.92 57.58
N ASP A 105 -27.79 27.63 56.39
CA ASP A 105 -28.67 26.52 56.06
C ASP A 105 -27.97 25.44 55.23
N THR A 106 -28.64 24.34 55.01
CA THR A 106 -28.17 23.26 54.16
C THR A 106 -27.97 23.70 52.71
N ALA A 107 -28.76 24.71 52.26
CA ALA A 107 -28.61 25.25 50.90
C ALA A 107 -27.31 26.06 50.78
N PHE A 108 -26.94 26.85 51.82
CA PHE A 108 -25.65 27.52 51.85
C PHE A 108 -24.50 26.54 51.81
N HIS A 109 -24.57 25.50 52.67
CA HIS A 109 -23.55 24.45 52.70
C HIS A 109 -23.41 23.74 51.36
N LYS A 110 -24.54 23.44 50.70
CA LYS A 110 -24.54 22.87 49.33
C LYS A 110 -23.91 23.81 48.33
N ARG A 111 -24.28 25.11 48.30
CA ARG A 111 -23.68 26.12 47.44
C ARG A 111 -22.18 26.30 47.67
N LEU A 112 -21.73 26.25 48.94
CA LEU A 112 -20.31 26.30 49.28
C LEU A 112 -19.53 25.15 48.67
N ASN A 113 -20.02 23.92 48.81
CA ASN A 113 -19.39 22.74 48.19
C ASN A 113 -19.37 22.81 46.65
N LEU A 114 -20.44 23.27 46.02
CA LEU A 114 -20.49 23.52 44.60
C LEU A 114 -19.50 24.61 44.15
N GLY A 115 -19.34 25.67 44.99
CA GLY A 115 -18.37 26.73 44.70
C GLY A 115 -16.93 26.24 44.75
N VAL A 116 -16.60 25.37 45.70
CA VAL A 116 -15.28 24.73 45.82
C VAL A 116 -15.05 23.79 44.60
N ASP A 117 -16.03 23.00 44.27
CA ASP A 117 -15.99 22.11 43.10
C ASP A 117 -15.75 22.91 41.80
N SER A 118 -16.55 23.96 41.56
CA SER A 118 -16.44 24.84 40.40
C SER A 118 -15.07 25.54 40.32
N LEU A 119 -14.52 25.96 41.49
CA LEU A 119 -13.19 26.55 41.54
C LEU A 119 -12.11 25.57 41.06
N PHE A 120 -12.12 24.34 41.58
CA PHE A 120 -11.15 23.33 41.18
C PHE A 120 -11.29 22.90 39.71
N TYR A 121 -12.52 22.84 39.20
CA TYR A 121 -12.76 22.63 37.78
C TYR A 121 -12.17 23.76 36.92
N ALA A 122 -12.39 25.02 37.32
CA ALA A 122 -11.84 26.17 36.65
C ALA A 122 -10.30 26.20 36.66
N LEU A 123 -9.70 25.83 37.82
CA LEU A 123 -8.24 25.73 37.94
C LEU A 123 -7.67 24.62 37.05
N ALA A 124 -8.28 23.44 37.04
CA ALA A 124 -7.89 22.35 36.18
C ALA A 124 -8.01 22.76 34.69
N LYS A 125 -9.09 23.47 34.34
CA LYS A 125 -9.32 23.98 32.98
C LYS A 125 -8.27 25.00 32.59
N LYS A 126 -7.83 25.86 33.49
CA LYS A 126 -6.78 26.85 33.25
C LYS A 126 -5.42 26.17 33.00
N GLN A 127 -5.10 25.08 33.70
CA GLN A 127 -3.88 24.31 33.49
C GLN A 127 -3.90 23.52 32.20
N ASN A 128 -5.08 23.16 31.71
CA ASN A 128 -5.31 22.45 30.44
C ASN A 128 -4.40 21.24 30.23
N SER A 129 -4.26 20.40 31.25
CA SER A 129 -3.43 19.20 31.21
C SER A 129 -4.20 17.96 31.66
N LEU A 130 -3.82 16.79 31.12
CA LEU A 130 -4.41 15.51 31.49
C LEU A 130 -4.24 15.23 32.99
N GLU A 131 -3.11 15.60 33.57
CA GLU A 131 -2.83 15.47 35.01
C GLU A 131 -3.80 16.30 35.82
N ALA A 132 -3.99 17.58 35.52
CA ALA A 132 -4.87 18.49 36.30
C ALA A 132 -6.33 18.03 36.29
N ILE A 133 -6.85 17.61 35.13
CA ILE A 133 -8.25 17.14 35.07
C ILE A 133 -8.42 15.78 35.73
N SER A 134 -7.42 14.91 35.70
CA SER A 134 -7.43 13.61 36.37
C SER A 134 -7.44 13.81 37.92
N GLN A 135 -6.65 14.74 38.42
CA GLN A 135 -6.65 15.12 39.84
C GLN A 135 -7.99 15.73 40.27
N TYR A 136 -8.62 16.54 39.40
CA TYR A 136 -9.98 17.05 39.67
C TYR A 136 -10.99 15.90 39.78
N LEU A 137 -11.00 14.97 38.86
CA LEU A 137 -11.92 13.82 38.86
C LEU A 137 -11.76 12.94 40.10
N LEU A 138 -10.52 12.77 40.59
CA LEU A 138 -10.25 12.05 41.86
C LEU A 138 -10.76 12.80 43.07
N LYS A 139 -10.63 14.14 43.11
CA LYS A 139 -11.08 14.98 44.23
C LYS A 139 -12.60 15.09 44.29
N PHE A 140 -13.30 15.10 43.16
CA PHE A 140 -14.73 15.41 43.02
C PHE A 140 -15.53 14.32 42.29
N PRO A 141 -15.57 13.06 42.79
CA PRO A 141 -16.21 11.95 42.10
C PRO A 141 -17.73 12.06 41.96
N THR A 142 -18.35 13.01 42.67
CA THR A 142 -19.81 13.27 42.65
C THR A 142 -20.15 14.66 42.12
N SER A 143 -19.23 15.30 41.42
CA SER A 143 -19.42 16.63 40.83
C SER A 143 -20.54 16.65 39.83
N LEU A 144 -21.29 17.77 39.76
CA LEU A 144 -22.22 18.03 38.65
C LEU A 144 -21.50 18.25 37.32
N GLN A 145 -20.22 18.58 37.38
CA GLN A 145 -19.36 18.80 36.21
C GLN A 145 -18.65 17.50 35.76
N LEU A 146 -18.90 16.38 36.45
CA LEU A 146 -18.27 15.09 36.16
C LEU A 146 -18.36 14.68 34.70
N PRO A 147 -19.52 14.73 34.02
CA PRO A 147 -19.62 14.36 32.59
C PRO A 147 -18.71 15.22 31.71
N LEU A 148 -18.74 16.54 31.90
CA LEU A 148 -17.91 17.48 31.13
C LEU A 148 -16.42 17.30 31.41
N ALA A 149 -16.05 17.02 32.65
CA ALA A 149 -14.67 16.76 33.04
C ALA A 149 -14.14 15.45 32.46
N VAL A 150 -14.98 14.41 32.39
CA VAL A 150 -14.63 13.14 31.73
C VAL A 150 -14.44 13.31 30.24
N GLU A 151 -15.37 14.01 29.59
CA GLU A 151 -15.24 14.29 28.15
C GLU A 151 -13.94 15.07 27.85
N TRP A 152 -13.66 16.09 28.63
CA TRP A 152 -12.47 16.90 28.45
C TRP A 152 -11.17 16.13 28.72
N ARG A 153 -11.13 15.28 29.76
CA ARG A 153 -10.02 14.35 30.00
C ARG A 153 -9.79 13.45 28.79
N ASN A 154 -10.87 12.88 28.25
CA ASN A 154 -10.80 11.98 27.10
C ASN A 154 -10.29 12.72 25.85
N GLU A 155 -10.71 13.98 25.66
CA GLU A 155 -10.22 14.82 24.57
C GLU A 155 -8.72 15.11 24.71
N LEU A 156 -8.25 15.54 25.88
CA LEU A 156 -6.83 15.79 26.14
C LEU A 156 -5.98 14.54 25.92
N ALA A 157 -6.44 13.39 26.41
CA ALA A 157 -5.75 12.11 26.20
C ALA A 157 -5.72 11.70 24.72
N PHE A 158 -6.78 11.99 23.98
CA PHE A 158 -6.81 11.74 22.55
C PHE A 158 -5.88 12.66 21.76
N GLN A 159 -5.83 13.97 22.12
CA GLN A 159 -4.89 14.91 21.51
C GLN A 159 -3.43 14.53 21.79
N GLU A 160 -3.13 14.02 22.99
CA GLU A 160 -1.81 13.46 23.31
C GLU A 160 -1.48 12.24 22.43
N ALA A 161 -2.45 11.34 22.22
CA ALA A 161 -2.27 10.20 21.32
C ALA A 161 -2.06 10.63 19.87
N ILE A 162 -2.76 11.68 19.39
CA ILE A 162 -2.55 12.28 18.08
C ILE A 162 -1.15 12.87 17.94
N LEU A 163 -0.68 13.57 18.96
CA LEU A 163 0.65 14.20 18.93
C LEU A 163 1.77 13.16 18.83
N VAL A 164 1.66 12.05 19.55
CA VAL A 164 2.58 10.92 19.46
C VAL A 164 2.41 10.19 18.12
N GLY A 165 1.19 10.03 17.63
CA GLY A 165 0.83 9.61 16.29
C GLY A 165 1.18 8.16 15.92
N ASN A 166 1.59 7.30 16.85
CA ASN A 166 1.90 5.89 16.59
C ASN A 166 0.78 4.95 17.07
N SER A 167 0.80 3.71 16.59
CA SER A 167 -0.22 2.70 16.89
C SER A 167 -0.32 2.37 18.38
N ALA A 168 0.81 2.39 19.11
CA ALA A 168 0.88 2.13 20.53
C ALA A 168 0.19 3.22 21.35
N ALA A 169 0.30 4.50 20.96
CA ALA A 169 -0.37 5.61 21.64
C ALA A 169 -1.91 5.50 21.48
N PHE A 170 -2.41 5.22 20.29
CA PHE A 170 -3.85 5.00 20.08
C PHE A 170 -4.36 3.74 20.79
N SER A 171 -3.56 2.67 20.83
CA SER A 171 -3.92 1.45 21.56
C SER A 171 -4.01 1.70 23.08
N ARG A 172 -3.10 2.50 23.65
CA ARG A 172 -3.14 2.92 25.05
C ARG A 172 -4.37 3.77 25.33
N PHE A 173 -4.68 4.73 24.47
CA PHE A 173 -5.90 5.55 24.60
C PHE A 173 -7.15 4.67 24.60
N LEU A 174 -7.29 3.75 23.64
CA LEU A 174 -8.44 2.84 23.53
C LEU A 174 -8.57 1.88 24.70
N GLY A 175 -7.44 1.40 25.23
CA GLY A 175 -7.41 0.55 26.43
C GLY A 175 -7.82 1.29 27.70
N THR A 176 -7.45 2.58 27.82
CA THR A 176 -7.76 3.41 28.99
C THR A 176 -9.16 4.03 28.90
N TYR A 177 -9.60 4.40 27.72
CA TYR A 177 -10.87 5.14 27.48
C TYR A 177 -11.73 4.49 26.38
N PRO A 178 -12.15 3.23 26.53
CA PRO A 178 -12.84 2.48 25.47
C PRO A 178 -14.20 3.06 25.07
N LEU A 179 -14.84 3.79 25.98
CA LEU A 179 -16.16 4.42 25.81
C LEU A 179 -16.08 5.92 25.49
N ALA A 180 -14.90 6.47 25.26
CA ALA A 180 -14.74 7.88 24.86
C ALA A 180 -15.42 8.14 23.50
N MET A 181 -15.98 9.33 23.30
CA MET A 181 -16.54 9.75 22.01
C MET A 181 -15.52 9.63 20.88
N GLN A 182 -14.24 9.85 21.19
CA GLN A 182 -13.10 9.76 20.27
C GLN A 182 -12.70 8.30 19.95
N ALA A 183 -13.26 7.29 20.59
CA ALA A 183 -12.81 5.91 20.44
C ALA A 183 -12.95 5.38 19.02
N ALA A 184 -13.99 5.76 18.28
CA ALA A 184 -14.14 5.38 16.86
C ALA A 184 -13.03 5.98 15.99
N LEU A 185 -12.75 7.26 16.17
CA LEU A 185 -11.68 7.97 15.45
C LEU A 185 -10.29 7.43 15.85
N ALA A 186 -10.09 7.13 17.12
CA ALA A 186 -8.85 6.54 17.61
C ALA A 186 -8.58 5.16 16.98
N ARG A 187 -9.62 4.34 16.78
CA ARG A 187 -9.49 3.05 16.06
C ARG A 187 -9.05 3.28 14.61
N ALA A 188 -9.70 4.20 13.91
CA ALA A 188 -9.31 4.54 12.54
C ALA A 188 -7.86 5.05 12.44
N LYS A 189 -7.47 5.94 13.35
CA LYS A 189 -6.08 6.46 13.42
C LYS A 189 -5.06 5.38 13.79
N ARG A 190 -5.43 4.41 14.60
CA ARG A 190 -4.58 3.27 14.92
C ARG A 190 -4.33 2.38 13.71
N GLU A 191 -5.38 2.08 12.92
CA GLU A 191 -5.25 1.33 11.66
C GLU A 191 -4.31 2.05 10.68
N GLU A 192 -4.51 3.36 10.51
CA GLU A 192 -3.63 4.20 9.68
C GLU A 192 -2.17 4.19 10.19
N ALA A 193 -1.97 4.23 11.50
CA ALA A 193 -0.64 4.18 12.10
C ALA A 193 0.05 2.82 11.89
N TRP A 194 -0.64 1.70 12.05
CA TRP A 194 -0.11 0.36 11.76
C TRP A 194 0.33 0.23 10.31
N PHE A 195 -0.52 0.69 9.37
CA PHE A 195 -0.18 0.67 7.95
C PHE A 195 1.06 1.52 7.65
N ARG A 196 1.14 2.74 8.20
CA ARG A 196 2.30 3.63 8.04
C ARG A 196 3.57 3.03 8.65
N GLU A 197 3.48 2.42 9.83
CA GLU A 197 4.58 1.74 10.50
C GLU A 197 5.11 0.57 9.67
N ALA A 198 4.22 -0.24 9.07
CA ALA A 198 4.60 -1.30 8.15
C ALA A 198 5.27 -0.74 6.88
N SER A 199 4.75 0.35 6.32
CA SER A 199 5.28 0.98 5.11
C SER A 199 6.68 1.57 5.28
N ALA A 200 7.02 1.99 6.49
CA ALA A 200 8.32 2.56 6.84
C ALA A 200 9.44 1.49 6.93
N GLN A 201 9.08 0.21 7.02
CA GLN A 201 10.05 -0.87 7.09
C GLN A 201 10.44 -1.37 5.69
N PRO A 202 11.71 -1.71 5.46
CA PRO A 202 12.13 -2.27 4.18
C PRO A 202 11.65 -3.72 4.01
N GLY A 203 11.42 -4.10 2.74
CA GLY A 203 11.14 -5.48 2.36
C GLY A 203 9.68 -5.91 2.48
N ALA A 204 9.41 -7.15 2.09
CA ALA A 204 8.08 -7.75 2.02
C ALA A 204 7.58 -8.26 3.38
N LYS A 205 8.49 -8.55 4.32
CA LYS A 205 8.15 -9.16 5.62
C LYS A 205 7.19 -8.28 6.44
N ALA A 206 7.43 -6.98 6.49
CA ALA A 206 6.58 -6.05 7.25
C ALA A 206 5.12 -6.08 6.79
N TRP A 207 4.89 -6.19 5.48
CA TRP A 207 3.55 -6.30 4.91
C TRP A 207 2.88 -7.63 5.23
N LYS A 208 3.65 -8.73 5.20
CA LYS A 208 3.16 -10.05 5.62
C LYS A 208 2.74 -10.03 7.10
N ASP A 209 3.59 -9.47 7.96
CA ASP A 209 3.32 -9.35 9.40
C ASP A 209 2.09 -8.47 9.66
N PHE A 210 1.96 -7.35 8.94
CA PHE A 210 0.77 -6.48 9.01
C PHE A 210 -0.51 -7.23 8.61
N LEU A 211 -0.53 -7.93 7.48
CA LEU A 211 -1.69 -8.67 7.00
C LEU A 211 -2.10 -9.79 7.97
N ASN A 212 -1.13 -10.48 8.57
CA ASN A 212 -1.37 -11.53 9.55
C ASN A 212 -1.96 -10.95 10.86
N ALA A 213 -1.45 -9.81 11.31
CA ALA A 213 -1.89 -9.18 12.55
C ALA A 213 -3.23 -8.41 12.38
N HIS A 214 -3.52 -7.92 11.18
CA HIS A 214 -4.65 -7.03 10.90
C HIS A 214 -5.44 -7.46 9.65
N PRO A 215 -5.98 -8.69 9.58
CA PRO A 215 -6.64 -9.22 8.38
C PRO A 215 -7.91 -8.45 7.99
N GLY A 216 -8.55 -7.77 8.95
CA GLY A 216 -9.74 -6.94 8.72
C GLY A 216 -9.46 -5.45 8.57
N SER A 217 -8.21 -5.05 8.41
CA SER A 217 -7.85 -3.63 8.25
C SER A 217 -8.41 -3.06 6.94
N PRO A 218 -8.91 -1.80 6.95
CA PRO A 218 -9.29 -1.13 5.71
C PRO A 218 -8.13 -0.95 4.72
N PHE A 219 -6.89 -1.11 5.18
CA PHE A 219 -5.67 -1.04 4.39
C PHE A 219 -5.18 -2.40 3.87
N ALA A 220 -5.92 -3.50 4.12
CA ALA A 220 -5.49 -4.85 3.74
C ALA A 220 -5.20 -4.97 2.23
N GLN A 221 -6.05 -4.40 1.37
CA GLN A 221 -5.83 -4.44 -0.08
C GLN A 221 -4.54 -3.71 -0.50
N GLN A 222 -4.28 -2.54 0.07
CA GLN A 222 -3.06 -1.78 -0.21
C GLN A 222 -1.80 -2.50 0.32
N ALA A 223 -1.93 -3.18 1.46
CA ALA A 223 -0.86 -3.99 2.01
C ALA A 223 -0.57 -5.22 1.15
N GLU A 224 -1.59 -5.88 0.58
CA GLU A 224 -1.45 -6.98 -0.39
C GLU A 224 -0.74 -6.52 -1.67
N ASP A 225 -1.11 -5.35 -2.21
CA ASP A 225 -0.45 -4.78 -3.38
C ASP A 225 1.02 -4.41 -3.08
N SER A 226 1.29 -3.87 -1.90
CA SER A 226 2.64 -3.54 -1.44
C SER A 226 3.49 -4.81 -1.22
N LEU A 227 2.89 -5.85 -0.63
CA LEU A 227 3.54 -7.17 -0.47
C LEU A 227 3.92 -7.75 -1.83
N PHE A 228 2.99 -7.71 -2.80
CA PHE A 228 3.25 -8.16 -4.17
C PHE A 228 4.40 -7.37 -4.80
N GLY A 229 4.32 -6.05 -4.84
CA GLY A 229 5.36 -5.21 -5.46
C GLY A 229 6.75 -5.38 -4.83
N ARG A 230 6.82 -5.54 -3.49
CA ARG A 230 8.10 -5.79 -2.80
C ARG A 230 8.64 -7.21 -3.02
N SER A 231 7.75 -8.20 -3.17
CA SER A 231 8.13 -9.61 -3.40
C SER A 231 8.54 -9.88 -4.84
N THR A 232 8.16 -9.01 -5.79
CA THR A 232 8.41 -9.18 -7.23
C THR A 232 9.14 -7.95 -7.83
N SER A 233 10.04 -7.37 -7.04
CA SER A 233 10.70 -6.10 -7.36
C SER A 233 11.66 -6.16 -8.54
N THR A 234 12.30 -7.30 -8.78
CA THR A 234 13.21 -7.51 -9.93
C THR A 234 12.49 -8.10 -11.14
N GLN A 235 11.22 -8.45 -10.99
CA GLN A 235 10.40 -9.10 -12.02
C GLN A 235 10.96 -10.44 -12.52
N ALA A 236 11.81 -11.09 -11.74
CA ALA A 236 12.38 -12.39 -12.05
C ALA A 236 11.34 -13.51 -11.87
N LEU A 237 11.39 -14.54 -12.72
CA LEU A 237 10.49 -15.69 -12.66
C LEU A 237 10.43 -16.31 -11.25
N LEU A 238 11.57 -16.48 -10.61
CA LEU A 238 11.66 -17.08 -9.28
C LEU A 238 10.90 -16.28 -8.20
N GLU A 239 10.87 -14.97 -8.32
CA GLU A 239 10.12 -14.10 -7.39
C GLU A 239 8.61 -14.35 -7.50
N TYR A 240 8.07 -14.44 -8.72
CA TYR A 240 6.65 -14.74 -8.94
C TYR A 240 6.30 -16.15 -8.47
N VAL A 241 7.15 -17.15 -8.75
CA VAL A 241 6.95 -18.54 -8.27
C VAL A 241 6.95 -18.59 -6.74
N ASN A 242 7.90 -17.92 -6.08
CA ASN A 242 7.94 -17.85 -4.63
C ASN A 242 6.72 -17.08 -4.07
N PHE A 243 6.28 -16.05 -4.76
CA PHE A 243 5.11 -15.28 -4.33
C PHE A 243 3.83 -16.13 -4.32
N VAL A 244 3.52 -16.85 -5.40
CA VAL A 244 2.31 -17.69 -5.45
C VAL A 244 2.33 -18.85 -4.47
N ARG A 245 3.51 -19.41 -4.19
CA ARG A 245 3.69 -20.48 -3.18
C ARG A 245 3.48 -19.97 -1.76
N ASN A 246 4.02 -18.80 -1.44
CA ASN A 246 3.99 -18.25 -0.08
C ASN A 246 2.72 -17.44 0.22
N HIS A 247 2.00 -16.96 -0.82
CA HIS A 247 0.85 -16.08 -0.72
C HIS A 247 -0.27 -16.47 -1.71
N PRO A 248 -0.76 -17.74 -1.69
CA PRO A 248 -1.72 -18.22 -2.70
C PRO A 248 -3.08 -17.52 -2.63
N SER A 249 -3.46 -17.00 -1.46
CA SER A 249 -4.72 -16.27 -1.25
C SER A 249 -4.61 -14.75 -1.45
N ASN A 250 -3.43 -14.22 -1.78
CA ASN A 250 -3.27 -12.79 -2.07
C ASN A 250 -4.02 -12.42 -3.34
N ARG A 251 -4.67 -11.24 -3.35
CA ARG A 251 -5.44 -10.76 -4.52
C ARG A 251 -4.62 -10.67 -5.81
N ASN A 252 -3.29 -10.53 -5.71
CA ASN A 252 -2.39 -10.48 -6.84
C ASN A 252 -1.82 -11.85 -7.26
N ALA A 253 -2.25 -12.96 -6.62
CA ALA A 253 -1.76 -14.29 -6.96
C ALA A 253 -2.04 -14.66 -8.43
N ASN A 254 -3.23 -14.34 -8.93
CA ASN A 254 -3.57 -14.56 -10.33
C ASN A 254 -2.69 -13.74 -11.29
N LYS A 255 -2.37 -12.51 -10.93
CA LYS A 255 -1.45 -11.66 -11.71
C LYS A 255 -0.03 -12.24 -11.72
N ALA A 256 0.44 -12.75 -10.57
CA ALA A 256 1.72 -13.43 -10.50
C ALA A 256 1.74 -14.70 -11.36
N TRP A 257 0.67 -15.51 -11.36
CA TRP A 257 0.54 -16.69 -12.21
C TRP A 257 0.57 -16.33 -13.70
N GLN A 258 -0.10 -15.25 -14.12
CA GLN A 258 -0.01 -14.77 -15.50
C GLN A 258 1.44 -14.40 -15.88
N LYS A 259 2.16 -13.71 -14.97
CA LYS A 259 3.57 -13.37 -15.19
C LYS A 259 4.48 -14.60 -15.27
N ILE A 260 4.24 -15.64 -14.44
CA ILE A 260 4.94 -16.91 -14.56
C ILE A 260 4.73 -17.52 -15.98
N TYR A 261 3.48 -17.55 -16.43
CA TYR A 261 3.16 -18.06 -17.76
C TYR A 261 3.86 -17.25 -18.87
N GLU A 262 3.78 -15.93 -18.83
CA GLU A 262 4.44 -15.04 -19.79
C GLU A 262 5.96 -15.24 -19.83
N LEU A 263 6.61 -15.34 -18.65
CA LEU A 263 8.06 -15.51 -18.56
C LEU A 263 8.54 -16.89 -19.02
N GLU A 264 7.80 -17.94 -18.69
CA GLU A 264 8.10 -19.31 -19.15
C GLU A 264 7.86 -19.47 -20.65
N ALA A 265 6.89 -18.74 -21.23
CA ALA A 265 6.58 -18.77 -22.65
C ALA A 265 7.57 -17.99 -23.54
N ARG A 266 8.54 -17.28 -22.93
CA ARG A 266 9.57 -16.52 -23.69
C ARG A 266 10.45 -17.41 -24.57
N GLU A 267 10.74 -18.62 -24.11
CA GLU A 267 11.48 -19.58 -24.89
C GLU A 267 10.51 -20.46 -25.67
N ASN A 268 10.58 -20.37 -27.00
CA ASN A 268 9.80 -21.24 -27.88
C ASN A 268 10.38 -22.64 -27.87
N THR A 269 9.97 -23.45 -26.90
CA THR A 269 10.45 -24.82 -26.77
C THR A 269 9.37 -25.78 -27.19
N PRO A 270 9.69 -26.81 -27.99
CA PRO A 270 8.75 -27.86 -28.33
C PRO A 270 8.05 -28.40 -27.08
N ASN A 271 6.74 -28.63 -27.16
CA ASN A 271 5.92 -29.12 -26.04
C ASN A 271 5.86 -28.17 -24.82
N PHE A 272 5.99 -26.85 -25.03
CA PHE A 272 5.92 -25.85 -23.95
C PHE A 272 4.72 -26.09 -23.02
N PHE A 273 3.52 -26.21 -23.56
CA PHE A 273 2.29 -26.36 -22.78
C PHE A 273 2.28 -27.61 -21.90
N VAL A 274 2.78 -28.75 -22.43
CA VAL A 274 2.87 -29.99 -21.67
C VAL A 274 3.84 -29.85 -20.49
N ARG A 275 4.99 -29.25 -20.75
CA ARG A 275 6.00 -29.01 -19.71
C ARG A 275 5.53 -28.01 -18.67
N PHE A 276 4.89 -26.91 -19.11
CA PHE A 276 4.34 -25.91 -18.22
C PHE A 276 3.31 -26.50 -17.26
N LYS A 277 2.34 -27.29 -17.79
CA LYS A 277 1.33 -27.98 -16.96
C LYS A 277 1.95 -28.95 -15.94
N SER A 278 2.99 -29.68 -16.34
CA SER A 278 3.73 -30.58 -15.43
C SER A 278 4.50 -29.82 -14.35
N LYS A 279 5.09 -28.67 -14.69
CA LYS A 279 5.89 -27.85 -13.77
C LYS A 279 5.03 -27.04 -12.77
N TYR A 280 3.82 -26.64 -13.22
CA TYR A 280 2.89 -25.81 -12.46
C TYR A 280 1.48 -26.43 -12.40
N PRO A 281 1.29 -27.54 -11.68
CA PRO A 281 0.00 -28.23 -11.62
C PRO A 281 -1.10 -27.38 -10.98
N ASP A 282 -0.72 -26.44 -10.10
CA ASP A 282 -1.66 -25.54 -9.40
C ASP A 282 -2.00 -24.25 -10.19
N TYR A 283 -1.59 -24.16 -11.46
CA TYR A 283 -1.85 -23.00 -12.30
C TYR A 283 -3.37 -22.78 -12.45
N PRO A 284 -3.93 -21.64 -12.01
CA PRO A 284 -5.38 -21.47 -11.91
C PRO A 284 -6.09 -21.35 -13.27
N PHE A 285 -5.32 -21.08 -14.35
CA PHE A 285 -5.87 -20.94 -15.71
C PHE A 285 -5.56 -22.18 -16.57
N ALA A 286 -5.60 -23.37 -15.97
CA ALA A 286 -5.26 -24.64 -16.66
C ALA A 286 -6.12 -24.87 -17.92
N GLN A 287 -7.39 -24.47 -17.92
CA GLN A 287 -8.28 -24.56 -19.09
C GLN A 287 -7.79 -23.70 -20.27
N GLN A 288 -7.18 -22.54 -19.98
CA GLN A 288 -6.58 -21.70 -21.02
C GLN A 288 -5.40 -22.42 -21.67
N VAL A 289 -4.48 -23.00 -20.86
CA VAL A 289 -3.34 -23.76 -21.35
C VAL A 289 -3.80 -24.98 -22.18
N GLU A 290 -4.83 -25.68 -21.75
CA GLU A 290 -5.40 -26.82 -22.46
C GLU A 290 -6.02 -26.43 -23.78
N ARG A 291 -6.76 -25.34 -23.80
CA ARG A 291 -7.32 -24.76 -25.05
C ARG A 291 -6.19 -24.31 -25.99
N GLU A 292 -5.17 -23.60 -25.52
CA GLU A 292 -4.03 -23.18 -26.33
C GLU A 292 -3.25 -24.38 -26.86
N THR A 293 -3.06 -25.43 -26.05
CA THR A 293 -2.44 -26.69 -26.50
C THR A 293 -3.23 -27.36 -27.62
N THR A 294 -4.57 -27.37 -27.49
CA THR A 294 -5.43 -27.94 -28.52
C THR A 294 -5.39 -27.14 -29.81
N LEU A 295 -5.31 -25.83 -29.70
CA LEU A 295 -5.31 -24.92 -30.84
C LEU A 295 -3.93 -24.78 -31.50
N SER A 296 -2.83 -25.00 -30.78
CA SER A 296 -1.48 -24.84 -31.31
C SER A 296 -1.21 -25.74 -32.54
N ASN A 297 -1.84 -26.92 -32.58
CA ASN A 297 -1.70 -27.87 -33.69
C ASN A 297 -2.77 -27.70 -34.78
N ARG A 298 -3.70 -26.74 -34.66
CA ARG A 298 -4.72 -26.50 -35.67
C ARG A 298 -4.26 -25.44 -36.69
N LEU A 299 -4.67 -25.64 -37.95
CA LEU A 299 -4.54 -24.63 -38.99
C LEU A 299 -5.57 -23.51 -38.76
N PHE A 300 -5.12 -22.29 -38.81
CA PHE A 300 -5.94 -21.08 -38.82
C PHE A 300 -5.74 -20.39 -40.14
N LEU A 301 -6.86 -20.04 -40.78
CA LEU A 301 -6.88 -19.31 -42.03
C LEU A 301 -7.34 -17.87 -41.77
N GLU A 302 -6.63 -16.94 -42.35
CA GLU A 302 -7.01 -15.55 -42.38
C GLU A 302 -8.31 -15.34 -43.14
N ALA A 303 -9.25 -14.66 -42.54
CA ALA A 303 -10.53 -14.40 -43.19
C ALA A 303 -10.97 -12.96 -42.95
N ARG A 304 -11.54 -12.33 -43.97
CA ARG A 304 -12.02 -10.96 -43.92
C ARG A 304 -13.53 -10.91 -44.02
N ARG A 305 -14.17 -10.13 -43.13
CA ARG A 305 -15.61 -9.88 -43.18
C ARG A 305 -15.88 -8.43 -42.76
N ASP A 306 -16.76 -7.76 -43.47
CA ASP A 306 -17.16 -6.37 -43.21
C ASP A 306 -15.97 -5.40 -43.10
N GLY A 307 -14.94 -5.61 -43.94
CA GLY A 307 -13.74 -4.78 -43.95
C GLY A 307 -12.70 -5.08 -42.88
N LYS A 308 -12.99 -5.99 -41.91
CA LYS A 308 -12.09 -6.38 -40.83
C LYS A 308 -11.62 -7.83 -40.98
N TRP A 309 -10.41 -8.10 -40.51
CA TRP A 309 -9.78 -9.41 -40.52
C TRP A 309 -9.94 -10.14 -39.19
N GLY A 310 -9.95 -11.45 -39.26
CA GLY A 310 -9.92 -12.38 -38.14
C GLY A 310 -9.46 -13.74 -38.61
N PHE A 311 -9.70 -14.80 -37.83
CA PHE A 311 -9.25 -16.16 -38.15
C PHE A 311 -10.38 -17.17 -38.05
N VAL A 312 -10.47 -18.06 -39.03
CA VAL A 312 -11.31 -19.24 -39.03
C VAL A 312 -10.46 -20.50 -38.89
N ASP A 313 -11.03 -21.56 -38.31
CA ASP A 313 -10.40 -22.87 -38.26
C ASP A 313 -10.60 -23.65 -39.58
N ASP A 314 -10.09 -24.87 -39.62
CA ASP A 314 -10.20 -25.82 -40.73
C ASP A 314 -11.66 -26.26 -41.06
N ASN A 315 -12.64 -25.95 -40.19
CA ASN A 315 -14.06 -26.13 -40.41
C ASN A 315 -14.80 -24.84 -40.84
N GLY A 316 -14.06 -23.75 -41.06
CA GLY A 316 -14.61 -22.44 -41.41
C GLY A 316 -15.31 -21.71 -40.25
N LEU A 317 -15.10 -22.13 -38.98
CA LEU A 317 -15.68 -21.50 -37.82
C LEU A 317 -14.75 -20.39 -37.28
N TRP A 318 -15.31 -19.22 -37.03
CA TRP A 318 -14.56 -18.11 -36.44
C TRP A 318 -13.99 -18.47 -35.06
N GLN A 319 -12.68 -18.56 -34.95
CA GLN A 319 -11.96 -18.67 -33.69
C GLN A 319 -11.59 -17.30 -33.17
N VAL A 320 -11.20 -16.38 -34.05
CA VAL A 320 -11.00 -14.97 -33.78
C VAL A 320 -11.93 -14.16 -34.67
N LYS A 321 -12.89 -13.45 -34.08
CA LYS A 321 -13.87 -12.65 -34.84
C LYS A 321 -13.18 -11.54 -35.64
N PRO A 322 -13.74 -11.12 -36.82
CA PRO A 322 -13.23 -10.04 -37.59
C PRO A 322 -13.23 -8.72 -36.79
N MET A 323 -12.07 -8.20 -36.47
CA MET A 323 -11.93 -6.95 -35.74
C MET A 323 -10.66 -6.16 -36.05
N PHE A 324 -9.73 -6.78 -36.75
CA PHE A 324 -8.42 -6.19 -37.06
C PHE A 324 -8.41 -5.52 -38.43
N GLU A 325 -7.55 -4.54 -38.61
CA GLU A 325 -7.34 -3.83 -39.89
C GLU A 325 -6.55 -4.67 -40.88
N TRP A 326 -5.62 -5.43 -40.36
CA TRP A 326 -4.84 -6.45 -41.03
C TRP A 326 -4.45 -7.54 -40.03
N VAL A 327 -4.08 -8.69 -40.51
CA VAL A 327 -3.52 -9.80 -39.77
C VAL A 327 -2.42 -10.45 -40.58
N ASP A 328 -1.45 -11.04 -39.91
CA ASP A 328 -0.48 -11.96 -40.50
C ASP A 328 -0.75 -13.38 -39.99
N GLY A 329 -0.28 -14.41 -40.71
CA GLY A 329 -0.45 -15.80 -40.30
C GLY A 329 0.11 -16.08 -38.92
N PHE A 330 -0.41 -17.12 -38.26
CA PHE A 330 0.17 -17.56 -36.98
C PHE A 330 1.55 -18.18 -37.21
N SER A 331 2.56 -17.55 -36.64
CA SER A 331 3.90 -18.08 -36.48
C SER A 331 4.21 -18.24 -35.00
N GLU A 332 4.70 -19.40 -34.59
CA GLU A 332 5.03 -19.71 -33.20
C GLU A 332 3.87 -19.41 -32.22
N ASP A 333 2.62 -19.74 -32.62
CA ASP A 333 1.37 -19.53 -31.87
C ASP A 333 0.96 -18.06 -31.64
N LEU A 334 1.67 -17.11 -32.27
CA LEU A 334 1.35 -15.68 -32.26
C LEU A 334 1.12 -15.19 -33.71
N SER A 335 0.20 -14.25 -33.84
CA SER A 335 -0.05 -13.53 -35.08
C SER A 335 0.16 -12.05 -34.86
N ALA A 336 0.91 -11.41 -35.72
CA ALA A 336 0.96 -9.95 -35.81
C ALA A 336 -0.38 -9.44 -36.33
N VAL A 337 -0.96 -8.42 -35.72
CA VAL A 337 -2.26 -7.88 -36.11
C VAL A 337 -2.29 -6.36 -35.95
N GLY A 338 -3.02 -5.68 -36.84
CA GLY A 338 -3.22 -4.23 -36.79
C GLY A 338 -4.55 -3.83 -36.24
N LYS A 339 -4.54 -2.87 -35.28
CA LYS A 339 -5.72 -2.29 -34.68
C LYS A 339 -5.47 -0.82 -34.33
N ASP A 340 -6.42 0.05 -34.69
CA ASP A 340 -6.36 1.49 -34.38
C ASP A 340 -5.05 2.15 -34.86
N GLY A 341 -4.56 1.70 -36.03
CA GLY A 341 -3.33 2.20 -36.66
C GLY A 341 -2.02 1.74 -36.01
N LYS A 342 -2.08 0.79 -35.08
CA LYS A 342 -0.91 0.20 -34.43
C LYS A 342 -0.90 -1.32 -34.56
N ALA A 343 0.29 -1.89 -34.52
CA ALA A 343 0.55 -3.32 -34.52
C ALA A 343 0.75 -3.88 -33.14
N GLY A 344 0.32 -5.09 -32.91
CA GLY A 344 0.48 -5.88 -31.69
C GLY A 344 0.36 -7.37 -32.01
N TYR A 345 0.38 -8.22 -31.00
CA TYR A 345 0.31 -9.68 -31.21
C TYR A 345 -0.80 -10.33 -30.39
N ILE A 346 -1.48 -11.28 -31.03
CA ILE A 346 -2.51 -12.10 -30.42
C ILE A 346 -2.15 -13.58 -30.45
N SER A 347 -2.70 -14.35 -29.49
CA SER A 347 -2.65 -15.82 -29.51
C SER A 347 -3.74 -16.41 -30.42
N LYS A 348 -3.67 -17.71 -30.69
CA LYS A 348 -4.73 -18.49 -31.41
C LYS A 348 -6.11 -18.43 -30.74
N THR A 349 -6.19 -18.01 -29.49
CA THR A 349 -7.45 -17.75 -28.79
C THR A 349 -7.99 -16.32 -28.96
N GLY A 350 -7.27 -15.46 -29.70
CA GLY A 350 -7.62 -14.05 -29.91
C GLY A 350 -7.27 -13.15 -28.69
N ILE A 351 -6.53 -13.67 -27.72
CA ILE A 351 -6.06 -12.89 -26.57
C ILE A 351 -4.84 -12.08 -26.96
N GLU A 352 -4.88 -10.77 -26.66
CA GLU A 352 -3.73 -9.89 -26.80
C GLU A 352 -2.58 -10.39 -25.91
N ARG A 353 -1.42 -10.64 -26.54
CA ARG A 353 -0.19 -11.08 -25.87
C ARG A 353 0.83 -9.98 -25.77
N ILE A 354 0.92 -9.16 -26.80
CA ILE A 354 1.76 -7.97 -26.86
C ILE A 354 0.88 -6.83 -27.34
N GLY A 355 0.87 -5.74 -26.58
CA GLY A 355 -0.01 -4.59 -26.83
C GLY A 355 0.23 -3.92 -28.16
N PHE A 356 -0.77 -3.18 -28.63
CA PHE A 356 -0.73 -2.40 -29.87
C PHE A 356 0.13 -1.14 -29.71
N LEU A 357 1.45 -1.32 -29.77
CA LEU A 357 2.44 -0.26 -29.49
C LEU A 357 3.29 0.10 -30.69
N PHE A 358 3.37 -0.78 -31.69
CA PHE A 358 4.29 -0.67 -32.82
C PHE A 358 3.62 0.00 -34.02
N ASP A 359 4.41 0.59 -34.91
CA ASP A 359 3.92 1.09 -36.18
C ASP A 359 3.78 -0.07 -37.21
N GLU A 360 4.70 -1.01 -37.16
CA GLU A 360 4.68 -2.28 -37.91
C GLU A 360 5.24 -3.41 -37.06
N ALA A 361 4.83 -4.62 -37.35
CA ALA A 361 5.27 -5.82 -36.66
C ALA A 361 5.28 -7.01 -37.62
N GLU A 362 6.41 -7.73 -37.66
CA GLU A 362 6.59 -8.94 -38.48
C GLU A 362 6.28 -10.20 -37.65
N ALA A 363 6.18 -11.35 -38.28
CA ALA A 363 5.93 -12.62 -37.63
C ALA A 363 7.05 -13.02 -36.67
N PHE A 364 6.73 -13.86 -35.67
CA PHE A 364 7.75 -14.44 -34.83
C PHE A 364 8.51 -15.55 -35.54
N HIS A 365 9.83 -15.44 -35.54
CA HIS A 365 10.76 -16.45 -36.06
C HIS A 365 11.85 -16.71 -35.00
N GLU A 366 12.05 -17.98 -34.63
CA GLU A 366 13.07 -18.40 -33.66
C GLU A 366 12.97 -17.69 -32.28
N GLY A 367 11.72 -17.39 -31.87
CA GLY A 367 11.43 -16.71 -30.59
C GLY A 367 11.66 -15.20 -30.63
N ARG A 368 11.83 -14.60 -31.80
CA ARG A 368 12.08 -13.17 -32.03
C ARG A 368 11.08 -12.61 -33.03
N ALA A 369 10.71 -11.36 -32.86
CA ALA A 369 9.97 -10.61 -33.85
C ALA A 369 10.64 -9.27 -34.11
N VAL A 370 10.60 -8.83 -35.33
CA VAL A 370 11.09 -7.53 -35.76
C VAL A 370 9.92 -6.56 -35.76
N VAL A 371 10.08 -5.41 -35.12
CA VAL A 371 9.02 -4.41 -34.95
C VAL A 371 9.55 -3.01 -35.19
N ARG A 372 8.69 -2.12 -35.72
CA ARG A 372 9.06 -0.76 -36.08
C ARG A 372 8.39 0.28 -35.16
N ILE A 373 9.17 1.26 -34.75
CA ILE A 373 8.68 2.48 -34.10
C ILE A 373 9.45 3.68 -34.66
N ASN A 374 8.73 4.74 -35.06
CA ASN A 374 9.34 5.98 -35.56
C ASN A 374 10.31 5.77 -36.71
N ASN A 375 9.97 4.88 -37.66
CA ASN A 375 10.77 4.50 -38.83
C ASN A 375 12.07 3.74 -38.53
N GLU A 376 12.28 3.30 -37.30
CA GLU A 376 13.41 2.45 -36.93
C GLU A 376 12.92 1.08 -36.49
N TRP A 377 13.62 0.04 -36.90
CA TRP A 377 13.35 -1.34 -36.55
C TRP A 377 14.14 -1.77 -35.34
N GLY A 378 13.51 -2.55 -34.48
CA GLY A 378 14.08 -3.20 -33.33
C GLY A 378 13.63 -4.67 -33.22
N ILE A 379 14.09 -5.35 -32.22
CA ILE A 379 13.83 -6.77 -32.00
C ILE A 379 13.22 -6.96 -30.61
N ILE A 380 12.12 -7.72 -30.54
CA ILE A 380 11.47 -8.10 -29.28
C ILE A 380 11.49 -9.61 -29.08
N ASP A 381 11.36 -10.02 -27.83
CA ASP A 381 11.09 -11.41 -27.46
C ASP A 381 9.57 -11.71 -27.45
N ARG A 382 9.19 -12.97 -27.22
CA ARG A 382 7.77 -13.40 -27.17
C ARG A 382 6.94 -12.78 -26.05
N ALA A 383 7.56 -12.10 -25.09
CA ALA A 383 6.85 -11.33 -24.06
C ALA A 383 6.74 -9.84 -24.42
N GLY A 384 7.24 -9.43 -25.58
CA GLY A 384 7.28 -8.04 -26.00
C GLY A 384 8.41 -7.23 -25.36
N ALA A 385 9.37 -7.88 -24.69
CA ALA A 385 10.52 -7.19 -24.12
C ALA A 385 11.58 -6.93 -25.20
N TRP A 386 12.16 -5.73 -25.17
CA TRP A 386 13.20 -5.33 -26.12
C TRP A 386 14.47 -6.17 -25.95
N ILE A 387 14.89 -6.82 -27.03
CA ILE A 387 16.22 -7.40 -27.21
C ILE A 387 17.14 -6.36 -27.84
N LEU A 388 16.66 -5.69 -28.87
CA LEU A 388 17.27 -4.54 -29.49
C LEU A 388 16.20 -3.45 -29.61
N LYS A 389 16.43 -2.29 -29.01
CA LYS A 389 15.55 -1.13 -29.20
C LYS A 389 15.60 -0.68 -30.66
N PRO A 390 14.57 0.03 -31.17
CA PRO A 390 14.57 0.58 -32.51
C PRO A 390 15.88 1.33 -32.79
N THR A 391 16.63 0.89 -33.82
CA THR A 391 18.01 1.35 -34.05
C THR A 391 18.36 1.41 -35.51
N TYR A 392 17.84 0.47 -36.32
CA TYR A 392 18.24 0.35 -37.71
C TYR A 392 17.08 0.70 -38.66
N SER A 393 17.43 1.18 -39.85
CA SER A 393 16.43 1.53 -40.88
C SER A 393 15.72 0.30 -41.46
N GLU A 394 16.33 -0.87 -41.38
CA GLU A 394 15.82 -2.13 -41.89
C GLU A 394 16.41 -3.29 -41.07
N ILE A 395 15.59 -4.21 -40.65
CA ILE A 395 15.95 -5.52 -40.11
C ILE A 395 14.95 -6.51 -40.69
N ASN A 396 15.44 -7.63 -41.24
CA ASN A 396 14.59 -8.71 -41.74
C ASN A 396 14.40 -9.81 -40.68
N ASP A 397 13.59 -10.81 -41.00
CA ASP A 397 13.28 -11.91 -40.10
C ASP A 397 14.51 -12.76 -39.76
N PHE A 398 14.41 -13.46 -38.65
CA PHE A 398 15.46 -14.41 -38.22
C PHE A 398 15.37 -15.72 -39.02
N ALA A 399 16.51 -16.10 -39.55
CA ALA A 399 16.74 -17.39 -40.18
C ALA A 399 18.08 -17.96 -39.71
N GLU A 400 18.07 -19.22 -39.23
CA GLU A 400 19.28 -19.93 -38.73
C GLU A 400 20.07 -19.12 -37.68
N GLY A 401 19.36 -18.36 -36.84
CA GLY A 401 19.97 -17.58 -35.74
C GLY A 401 20.51 -16.21 -36.12
N MET A 402 20.32 -15.80 -37.35
CA MET A 402 20.76 -14.53 -37.92
C MET A 402 19.60 -13.76 -38.53
N ALA A 403 19.65 -12.42 -38.43
CA ALA A 403 18.77 -11.54 -39.16
C ALA A 403 19.61 -10.51 -39.93
N THR A 404 19.27 -10.26 -41.17
CA THR A 404 19.96 -9.20 -41.93
C THR A 404 19.52 -7.83 -41.37
N TYR A 405 20.44 -6.87 -41.35
CA TYR A 405 20.17 -5.49 -40.99
C TYR A 405 20.90 -4.53 -41.92
N LYS A 406 20.39 -3.30 -42.01
CA LYS A 406 20.98 -2.25 -42.84
C LYS A 406 21.46 -1.08 -41.99
N ASP A 407 22.75 -0.75 -42.16
CA ASP A 407 23.38 0.43 -41.59
C ASP A 407 24.16 1.18 -42.67
N LYS A 408 23.91 2.50 -42.76
CA LYS A 408 24.59 3.40 -43.74
C LYS A 408 24.57 2.89 -45.16
N GLY A 409 23.46 2.24 -45.55
CA GLY A 409 23.25 1.73 -46.90
C GLY A 409 23.90 0.39 -47.19
N LYS A 410 24.59 -0.23 -46.23
CA LYS A 410 25.17 -1.58 -46.35
C LYS A 410 24.42 -2.56 -45.47
N MET A 411 24.41 -3.83 -45.85
CA MET A 411 23.81 -4.93 -45.12
C MET A 411 24.85 -5.69 -44.28
N GLY A 412 24.45 -6.17 -43.13
CA GLY A 412 25.20 -7.04 -42.24
C GLY A 412 24.25 -8.02 -41.53
N TYR A 413 24.68 -8.70 -40.47
CA TYR A 413 23.86 -9.68 -39.76
C TYR A 413 23.91 -9.44 -38.23
N LEU A 414 22.73 -9.49 -37.61
CA LEU A 414 22.54 -9.52 -36.18
C LEU A 414 22.34 -10.98 -35.72
N ASN A 415 22.84 -11.30 -34.55
CA ASN A 415 22.54 -12.57 -33.88
C ASN A 415 21.21 -12.47 -33.07
N ARG A 416 20.72 -13.60 -32.51
CA ARG A 416 19.49 -13.67 -31.68
C ARG A 416 19.49 -12.77 -30.44
N ASN A 417 20.64 -12.24 -30.02
CA ASN A 417 20.76 -11.31 -28.91
C ASN A 417 20.74 -9.84 -29.36
N GLY A 418 20.46 -9.59 -30.64
CA GLY A 418 20.48 -8.24 -31.21
C GLY A 418 21.88 -7.63 -31.35
N GLN A 419 22.95 -8.46 -31.23
CA GLN A 419 24.34 -8.01 -31.40
C GLN A 419 24.77 -8.19 -32.82
N VAL A 420 25.61 -7.28 -33.30
CA VAL A 420 26.23 -7.38 -34.64
C VAL A 420 27.11 -8.62 -34.68
N ALA A 421 26.70 -9.61 -35.44
CA ALA A 421 27.47 -10.82 -35.74
C ALA A 421 28.42 -10.64 -36.93
N ILE A 422 27.91 -10.02 -37.99
CA ILE A 422 28.71 -9.66 -39.18
C ILE A 422 28.45 -8.18 -39.47
N PRO A 423 29.48 -7.33 -39.45
CA PRO A 423 29.33 -5.89 -39.71
C PRO A 423 28.70 -5.59 -41.07
N ALA A 424 27.97 -4.48 -41.13
CA ALA A 424 27.35 -4.00 -42.35
C ALA A 424 28.43 -3.59 -43.37
N GLN A 425 28.61 -4.40 -44.40
CA GLN A 425 29.64 -4.21 -45.44
C GLN A 425 29.18 -4.65 -46.82
N PHE A 426 28.08 -5.42 -46.90
CA PHE A 426 27.59 -5.99 -48.16
C PHE A 426 26.65 -4.98 -48.88
N ASP A 427 26.64 -5.01 -50.20
CA ASP A 427 25.66 -4.25 -50.99
C ASP A 427 24.27 -4.88 -50.89
N GLN A 428 24.23 -6.22 -50.97
CA GLN A 428 23.03 -7.05 -50.72
C GLN A 428 23.44 -8.29 -49.93
N ALA A 429 22.50 -8.83 -49.16
CA ALA A 429 22.68 -10.05 -48.38
C ALA A 429 21.35 -10.78 -48.23
N SER A 430 21.32 -12.10 -48.50
CA SER A 430 20.15 -12.93 -48.29
C SER A 430 20.14 -13.52 -46.85
N ASP A 431 19.03 -14.10 -46.46
CA ASP A 431 18.95 -14.89 -45.20
C ASP A 431 19.84 -16.13 -45.29
N PHE A 432 20.30 -16.61 -44.12
CA PHE A 432 21.00 -17.88 -44.06
C PHE A 432 20.04 -19.05 -44.28
N LYS A 433 20.43 -19.98 -45.14
CA LYS A 433 19.73 -21.22 -45.44
C LYS A 433 20.73 -22.34 -45.64
N ASP A 434 20.55 -23.48 -44.94
CA ASP A 434 21.48 -24.62 -44.97
C ASP A 434 22.95 -24.21 -44.67
N GLY A 435 23.13 -23.22 -43.74
CA GLY A 435 24.43 -22.73 -43.32
C GLY A 435 25.17 -21.83 -44.27
N ILE A 436 24.51 -21.31 -45.28
CA ILE A 436 25.09 -20.33 -46.25
C ILE A 436 24.10 -19.18 -46.52
N ALA A 437 24.64 -18.03 -46.91
CA ALA A 437 23.89 -16.91 -47.45
C ALA A 437 24.56 -16.42 -48.75
N VAL A 438 23.78 -15.90 -49.67
CA VAL A 438 24.34 -15.15 -50.83
C VAL A 438 24.58 -13.73 -50.39
N ALA A 439 25.79 -13.23 -50.54
CA ALA A 439 26.11 -11.85 -50.27
C ALA A 439 26.86 -11.19 -51.42
N GLU A 440 26.52 -9.94 -51.66
CA GLU A 440 27.10 -9.14 -52.76
C GLU A 440 28.03 -8.05 -52.16
N ILE A 441 29.19 -7.92 -52.77
CA ILE A 441 30.12 -6.83 -52.46
C ILE A 441 30.75 -6.33 -53.78
N ASN A 442 30.76 -5.02 -53.96
CA ASN A 442 31.26 -4.37 -55.19
C ASN A 442 30.64 -4.94 -56.47
N GLY A 443 29.33 -5.23 -56.47
CA GLY A 443 28.57 -5.75 -57.59
C GLY A 443 28.91 -7.20 -57.97
N LYS A 444 29.52 -7.95 -57.04
CA LYS A 444 29.79 -9.40 -57.20
C LYS A 444 29.22 -10.19 -56.04
N SER A 445 28.56 -11.28 -56.35
CA SER A 445 27.97 -12.22 -55.39
C SER A 445 28.89 -13.40 -55.10
N GLY A 446 28.88 -13.81 -53.83
CA GLY A 446 29.56 -14.98 -53.31
C GLY A 446 28.73 -15.72 -52.27
N LEU A 447 29.27 -16.80 -51.72
CA LEU A 447 28.61 -17.56 -50.64
C LEU A 447 29.28 -17.27 -49.32
N LEU A 448 28.49 -16.75 -48.38
CA LEU A 448 28.93 -16.35 -47.04
C LEU A 448 28.57 -17.43 -45.99
N LEU A 449 29.47 -17.68 -45.08
CA LEU A 449 29.25 -18.53 -43.90
C LEU A 449 28.76 -17.70 -42.71
N PRO A 450 28.10 -18.31 -41.69
CA PRO A 450 27.67 -17.60 -40.46
C PRO A 450 28.82 -16.99 -39.65
N SER A 451 30.07 -17.47 -39.88
CA SER A 451 31.28 -16.89 -39.32
C SER A 451 31.68 -15.51 -39.93
N GLY A 452 31.05 -15.12 -41.04
CA GLY A 452 31.41 -13.93 -41.78
C GLY A 452 32.56 -14.19 -42.80
N SER A 453 33.07 -15.42 -42.91
CA SER A 453 34.05 -15.82 -43.89
C SER A 453 33.37 -16.30 -45.20
N TRP A 454 34.02 -16.09 -46.33
CA TRP A 454 33.52 -16.58 -47.58
C TRP A 454 33.73 -18.08 -47.73
N ARG A 455 32.67 -18.81 -48.09
CA ARG A 455 32.78 -20.18 -48.64
C ARG A 455 33.18 -20.14 -50.09
N LEU A 456 32.63 -19.15 -50.85
CA LEU A 456 32.94 -18.84 -52.20
C LEU A 456 33.10 -17.35 -52.32
N GLU A 457 34.32 -16.89 -52.67
CA GLU A 457 34.62 -15.47 -52.82
C GLU A 457 33.72 -14.82 -53.88
N PRO A 458 33.32 -13.54 -53.69
CA PRO A 458 32.49 -12.81 -54.65
C PRO A 458 33.12 -12.72 -56.04
N ARG A 459 32.49 -13.35 -57.00
CA ARG A 459 32.99 -13.38 -58.40
C ARG A 459 31.89 -13.42 -59.43
N TYR A 460 30.65 -13.82 -59.03
CA TYR A 460 29.51 -13.89 -59.95
C TYR A 460 28.76 -12.56 -59.96
N GLU A 461 28.15 -12.18 -61.13
CA GLU A 461 27.26 -11.04 -61.26
C GLU A 461 26.05 -11.22 -60.32
N TRP A 462 25.51 -12.44 -60.30
CA TRP A 462 24.48 -12.84 -59.36
C TRP A 462 24.52 -14.36 -59.13
N ILE A 463 23.94 -14.79 -58.00
CA ILE A 463 23.67 -16.15 -57.61
C ILE A 463 22.19 -16.19 -57.16
N ASP A 464 21.40 -17.11 -57.75
CA ASP A 464 20.01 -17.34 -57.35
C ASP A 464 19.90 -18.01 -55.99
N ASP A 465 18.66 -18.09 -55.45
CA ASP A 465 18.35 -18.90 -54.32
C ASP A 465 18.63 -20.38 -54.58
N PHE A 466 19.12 -21.06 -53.54
CA PHE A 466 19.39 -22.50 -53.62
C PHE A 466 18.10 -23.30 -53.63
N PHE A 467 17.98 -24.17 -54.63
CA PHE A 467 16.92 -25.16 -54.76
C PHE A 467 17.53 -26.56 -54.87
N HIS A 468 17.20 -27.45 -53.94
CA HIS A 468 17.78 -28.79 -53.84
C HIS A 468 19.32 -28.78 -53.85
N GLY A 469 19.94 -27.81 -53.16
CA GLY A 469 21.40 -27.69 -53.03
C GLY A 469 22.13 -27.15 -54.27
N LEU A 470 21.42 -26.65 -55.26
CA LEU A 470 21.94 -26.05 -56.50
C LEU A 470 21.40 -24.62 -56.65
N ALA A 471 22.23 -23.72 -57.14
CA ALA A 471 21.85 -22.36 -57.52
C ALA A 471 22.41 -22.03 -58.89
N ARG A 472 21.67 -21.28 -59.70
CA ARG A 472 22.20 -20.68 -60.90
C ARG A 472 23.14 -19.53 -60.56
N CYS A 473 24.14 -19.34 -61.37
CA CYS A 473 25.04 -18.21 -61.19
C CYS A 473 25.38 -17.64 -62.58
N GLN A 474 25.81 -16.39 -62.63
CA GLN A 474 26.14 -15.71 -63.89
C GLN A 474 27.54 -15.10 -63.86
N VAL A 475 28.25 -15.23 -64.98
CA VAL A 475 29.49 -14.53 -65.30
C VAL A 475 29.40 -13.96 -66.73
N GLY A 476 29.36 -12.63 -66.83
CA GLY A 476 29.10 -11.96 -68.10
C GLY A 476 27.71 -12.28 -68.63
N GLU A 477 27.61 -12.78 -69.82
CA GLU A 477 26.34 -13.19 -70.46
C GLU A 477 26.02 -14.67 -70.25
N PHE A 478 26.92 -15.42 -69.54
CA PHE A 478 26.79 -16.86 -69.42
C PHE A 478 26.34 -17.29 -67.99
N GLN A 479 25.53 -18.32 -67.96
CA GLN A 479 25.02 -18.93 -66.75
C GLN A 479 25.72 -20.27 -66.48
N GLY A 480 25.84 -20.59 -65.17
CA GLY A 480 26.35 -21.85 -64.69
C GLY A 480 25.51 -22.34 -63.49
N LEU A 481 25.84 -23.49 -62.93
CA LEU A 481 25.27 -24.05 -61.73
C LEU A 481 26.32 -24.29 -60.64
N ILE A 482 26.07 -23.83 -59.47
CA ILE A 482 26.92 -24.04 -58.31
C ILE A 482 26.18 -24.84 -57.22
N ARG A 483 26.95 -25.60 -56.45
CA ARG A 483 26.47 -26.31 -55.26
C ARG A 483 26.62 -25.44 -54.01
N ALA A 484 25.85 -25.72 -52.98
CA ALA A 484 25.94 -25.08 -51.69
C ALA A 484 27.34 -25.18 -51.03
N ASN A 485 28.15 -26.14 -51.41
CA ASN A 485 29.54 -26.23 -50.96
C ASN A 485 30.52 -25.32 -51.70
N GLY A 486 30.02 -24.51 -52.66
CA GLY A 486 30.77 -23.59 -53.46
C GLY A 486 31.46 -24.21 -54.72
N SER A 487 31.30 -25.53 -54.95
CA SER A 487 31.81 -26.13 -56.19
C SER A 487 30.87 -25.93 -57.35
N GLU A 488 31.44 -25.69 -58.55
CA GLU A 488 30.67 -25.66 -59.76
C GLU A 488 30.15 -27.03 -60.12
N LEU A 489 28.88 -27.15 -60.49
CA LEU A 489 28.32 -28.31 -61.16
C LEU A 489 28.44 -28.15 -62.67
N LEU A 490 28.09 -26.97 -63.12
CA LEU A 490 28.25 -26.52 -64.54
C LEU A 490 29.00 -25.20 -64.53
N PRO A 491 30.08 -25.06 -65.35
CA PRO A 491 30.73 -23.74 -65.50
C PRO A 491 29.78 -22.73 -66.14
N ALA A 492 30.04 -21.43 -65.92
CA ALA A 492 29.23 -20.38 -66.53
C ALA A 492 29.61 -20.21 -67.98
N GLU A 493 29.13 -21.11 -68.83
CA GLU A 493 29.39 -21.17 -70.25
C GLU A 493 28.09 -21.30 -71.08
N PHE A 494 26.93 -21.34 -70.46
CA PHE A 494 25.64 -21.53 -71.09
C PHE A 494 24.91 -20.19 -71.24
N GLU A 495 24.26 -19.94 -72.34
CA GLU A 495 23.46 -18.75 -72.58
C GLU A 495 22.21 -18.73 -71.65
N GLN A 496 21.70 -19.92 -71.29
CA GLN A 496 20.55 -20.11 -70.35
C GLN A 496 20.58 -21.50 -69.73
N ILE A 497 20.23 -21.61 -68.47
CA ILE A 497 20.05 -22.86 -67.70
C ILE A 497 18.67 -22.89 -67.00
#